data_f96bc6018ce4da183c7b44f94b03c726
#
_entry.id   f96bc6018ce4da183c7b44f94b03c726
#
_cell.length_a   1.000
_cell.length_b   1.000
_cell.length_c   1.000
_cell.angle_alpha   90.00
_cell.angle_beta   90.00
_cell.angle_gamma   90.00
#
_symmetry.space_group_name_H-M   'P 1'
#
loop_
_entity.id
_entity.type
_entity.pdbx_description
1 polymer ?
#
loop_
_entity_poly.entity_id
_entity_poly.type
_entity_poly.pdbx_seq_one_letter_code
_entity_poly.pdbx_strand_id
1 'polypeptide(L)'
;MNMKMRNQAAKRGGLLLCLSLCVLATGCREGALSYEYVDASQVPTPGQTSPDDGGKENSQTPDDPREDPPIVIPDGPMAGRSPMRLLTRYEYDNTTSALFGFTISAASEFPSENLADGFENNAWTHNVNMTLLRSYINASESISARAWEDPPAALSGCVGNASSSALCLEGIEDFTSIAFRRPAYEDEVALYQKLYRDMRSSEGARVAFETTVQAILQSPQFLYRLELFEPSPMKLPPRDGGMDAERFELVGPYEMASRLSYFIWGTMPDEELLAAAERGDLNTPEVLSEQVARMIADPRAREMTRQFHRQWLGLDAFGSVVKDETAFPMWKDGMSQDLRLSIEAFIEHVYWEEGAFDAFMTSPAVFLTPELAPLYGKAINEESGGLWREDFPAEERAGILTQPGMMALLAYPNQGSPIFRAIWVRERLLCQHLPPPPSDIQIEPPDPDPNATTREVFAIHTANEECAECHLLIDPLGFGFEGYDALGRWRDTENGKAIDTSGELIGSPEQAMNGPFDGVVDLANRLADSEAIAKCISRQWFTFAMGRPNDTSDADSMSRIYEQFLQDETAFPSLFEAIVLSDSFRYRKRPEVAQAEFEEANPDLVAMENAAEEQGGE
;
A
#
# COMPACT_ATOMS: atom_id res chain seq x y z
N MET A 1 27.13 -53.72 -5.53
CA MET A 1 25.94 -54.46 -6.03
C MET A 1 24.77 -54.03 -5.15
N ASN A 2 23.72 -53.53 -5.74
CA ASN A 2 22.50 -52.96 -5.14
C ASN A 2 22.50 -51.47 -4.74
N MET A 3 22.31 -50.68 -5.77
CA MET A 3 21.79 -49.33 -5.66
C MET A 3 20.81 -49.15 -6.82
N LYS A 4 19.56 -49.54 -6.60
CA LYS A 4 18.40 -49.20 -7.47
C LYS A 4 17.12 -49.63 -6.73
N MET A 5 16.46 -48.70 -6.08
CA MET A 5 15.00 -48.63 -5.84
C MET A 5 14.70 -47.54 -4.79
N ARG A 6 14.59 -46.30 -5.23
CA ARG A 6 13.89 -45.21 -4.53
C ARG A 6 13.73 -44.06 -5.51
N ASN A 7 12.79 -44.18 -6.42
CA ASN A 7 12.32 -43.03 -7.21
C ASN A 7 11.07 -43.43 -8.02
N GLN A 8 9.99 -43.74 -7.35
CA GLN A 8 8.67 -43.87 -8.01
C GLN A 8 7.47 -43.41 -7.20
N ALA A 9 7.65 -42.87 -5.99
CA ALA A 9 6.53 -42.41 -5.16
C ALA A 9 6.18 -40.93 -5.32
N ALA A 10 7.03 -40.11 -5.92
CA ALA A 10 6.83 -38.66 -6.00
C ALA A 10 6.04 -38.17 -7.22
N LYS A 11 5.57 -39.05 -8.12
CA LYS A 11 4.88 -38.62 -9.36
C LYS A 11 3.36 -38.87 -9.39
N ARG A 12 2.75 -39.35 -8.33
CA ARG A 12 1.30 -39.62 -8.31
C ARG A 12 0.46 -38.61 -7.53
N GLY A 13 1.05 -37.77 -6.67
CA GLY A 13 0.33 -36.76 -5.89
C GLY A 13 -0.07 -35.52 -6.69
N GLY A 14 0.75 -35.09 -7.64
CA GLY A 14 0.51 -33.82 -8.37
C GLY A 14 -0.61 -33.86 -9.42
N LEU A 15 -1.07 -35.06 -9.81
CA LEU A 15 -2.11 -35.16 -10.86
C LEU A 15 -3.54 -35.22 -10.31
N LEU A 16 -3.71 -35.54 -9.03
CA LEU A 16 -5.04 -35.55 -8.39
C LEU A 16 -5.48 -34.17 -7.88
N LEU A 17 -4.55 -33.29 -7.53
CA LEU A 17 -4.89 -31.93 -7.06
C LEU A 17 -5.40 -31.01 -8.19
N CYS A 18 -4.90 -31.16 -9.41
CA CYS A 18 -5.41 -30.38 -10.56
C CYS A 18 -6.86 -30.73 -10.93
N LEU A 19 -7.29 -31.98 -10.70
CA LEU A 19 -8.69 -32.38 -10.95
C LEU A 19 -9.64 -31.91 -9.84
N SER A 20 -9.16 -31.71 -8.61
CA SER A 20 -9.98 -31.19 -7.50
C SER A 20 -10.24 -29.69 -7.62
N LEU A 21 -9.31 -28.91 -8.17
CA LEU A 21 -9.54 -27.47 -8.42
C LEU A 21 -10.62 -27.22 -9.49
N CYS A 22 -10.72 -28.07 -10.51
CA CYS A 22 -11.77 -27.97 -11.52
C CYS A 22 -13.17 -28.33 -11.00
N VAL A 23 -13.25 -29.19 -9.96
CA VAL A 23 -14.55 -29.58 -9.37
C VAL A 23 -15.03 -28.58 -8.31
N LEU A 24 -14.11 -27.82 -7.69
CA LEU A 24 -14.44 -26.77 -6.70
C LEU A 24 -14.96 -25.47 -7.36
N ALA A 25 -14.66 -25.24 -8.65
CA ALA A 25 -15.12 -24.10 -9.41
C ALA A 25 -16.60 -24.21 -9.89
N THR A 26 -17.21 -25.39 -9.79
CA THR A 26 -18.60 -25.62 -10.24
C THR A 26 -19.65 -25.42 -9.14
N GLY A 27 -19.28 -25.00 -7.94
CA GLY A 27 -20.16 -24.72 -6.82
C GLY A 27 -20.61 -23.25 -6.69
N CYS A 28 -20.17 -22.37 -7.57
CA CYS A 28 -20.67 -21.00 -7.59
C CYS A 28 -22.11 -20.99 -8.14
N ARG A 29 -23.05 -20.48 -7.35
CA ARG A 29 -24.39 -20.15 -7.80
C ARG A 29 -24.32 -19.21 -9.00
N GLU A 30 -25.23 -19.36 -9.96
CA GLU A 30 -25.47 -18.45 -11.07
C GLU A 30 -25.42 -16.99 -10.58
N GLY A 31 -24.41 -16.25 -11.02
CA GLY A 31 -24.14 -14.87 -10.60
C GLY A 31 -22.66 -14.53 -10.50
N ALA A 32 -21.75 -15.47 -10.76
CA ALA A 32 -20.32 -15.18 -10.78
C ALA A 32 -19.93 -14.45 -12.09
N LEU A 33 -19.53 -13.19 -11.96
CA LEU A 33 -18.93 -12.39 -13.03
C LEU A 33 -17.68 -13.11 -13.56
N SER A 34 -17.70 -13.50 -14.83
CA SER A 34 -16.50 -13.95 -15.55
C SER A 34 -15.67 -12.73 -15.91
N TYR A 35 -14.45 -12.64 -15.40
CA TYR A 35 -13.52 -11.61 -15.82
C TYR A 35 -12.65 -12.15 -16.95
N GLU A 36 -12.81 -11.60 -18.15
CA GLU A 36 -11.84 -11.79 -19.20
C GLU A 36 -10.63 -10.87 -19.02
N TYR A 37 -9.48 -11.38 -19.40
CA TYR A 37 -8.17 -10.75 -19.33
C TYR A 37 -8.13 -9.51 -20.24
N VAL A 38 -7.99 -8.33 -19.67
CA VAL A 38 -7.65 -7.10 -20.40
C VAL A 38 -6.13 -6.92 -20.32
N ASP A 39 -5.48 -6.99 -21.48
CA ASP A 39 -4.05 -6.69 -21.62
C ASP A 39 -3.80 -5.24 -21.20
N ALA A 40 -2.92 -5.05 -20.23
CA ALA A 40 -2.57 -3.73 -19.68
C ALA A 40 -2.02 -2.74 -20.74
N SER A 41 -1.72 -3.21 -21.96
CA SER A 41 -1.34 -2.38 -23.11
C SER A 41 -2.53 -1.72 -23.82
N GLN A 42 -3.78 -2.04 -23.43
CA GLN A 42 -5.01 -1.53 -24.07
C GLN A 42 -5.86 -0.62 -23.18
N VAL A 43 -5.36 -0.24 -22.00
CA VAL A 43 -6.04 0.76 -21.18
C VAL A 43 -5.84 2.13 -21.84
N PRO A 44 -6.90 2.83 -22.26
CA PRO A 44 -6.74 4.15 -22.85
C PRO A 44 -6.20 5.12 -21.82
N THR A 45 -5.07 5.71 -22.11
CA THR A 45 -4.55 6.84 -21.33
C THR A 45 -5.50 8.02 -21.52
N PRO A 46 -5.96 8.70 -20.46
CA PRO A 46 -6.77 9.90 -20.62
C PRO A 46 -5.96 10.97 -21.36
N GLY A 47 -6.35 11.32 -22.60
CA GLY A 47 -5.76 12.44 -23.31
C GLY A 47 -5.37 12.26 -24.78
N GLN A 48 -5.68 11.13 -25.43
CA GLN A 48 -5.47 11.05 -26.90
C GLN A 48 -6.76 11.30 -27.67
N THR A 49 -6.94 12.54 -28.13
CA THR A 49 -7.87 12.88 -29.20
C THR A 49 -7.20 12.61 -30.54
N SER A 50 -7.91 11.89 -31.42
CA SER A 50 -7.51 11.63 -32.81
C SER A 50 -7.35 12.93 -33.60
N PRO A 51 -6.39 13.02 -34.52
CA PRO A 51 -6.27 14.16 -35.40
C PRO A 51 -7.16 13.92 -36.66
N ASP A 52 -8.22 14.67 -36.80
CA ASP A 52 -8.66 15.27 -38.08
C ASP A 52 -9.94 16.07 -37.85
N ASP A 53 -9.81 17.37 -37.85
CA ASP A 53 -10.67 18.26 -38.64
C ASP A 53 -10.07 19.68 -38.65
N GLY A 54 -9.88 20.17 -39.88
CA GLY A 54 -9.20 21.41 -40.12
C GLY A 54 -10.04 22.65 -39.85
N GLY A 55 -9.34 23.67 -39.37
CA GLY A 55 -9.64 25.06 -39.67
C GLY A 55 -10.23 25.93 -38.60
N LYS A 56 -9.40 26.73 -37.98
CA LYS A 56 -9.35 28.20 -37.99
C LYS A 56 -8.51 28.72 -36.83
N GLU A 57 -7.44 29.41 -37.21
CA GLU A 57 -6.67 30.27 -36.30
C GLU A 57 -7.58 31.23 -35.55
N ASN A 58 -7.46 31.22 -34.23
CA ASN A 58 -7.80 32.35 -33.40
C ASN A 58 -6.73 32.46 -32.32
N SER A 59 -5.90 33.48 -32.44
CA SER A 59 -4.87 33.88 -31.49
C SER A 59 -5.52 34.30 -30.19
N GLN A 60 -5.40 33.46 -29.15
CA GLN A 60 -5.58 33.86 -27.75
C GLN A 60 -4.41 33.31 -26.96
N THR A 61 -3.81 34.19 -26.16
CA THR A 61 -2.78 33.96 -25.13
C THR A 61 -3.06 32.71 -24.31
N PRO A 62 -2.02 31.98 -23.85
CA PRO A 62 -2.24 30.84 -22.97
C PRO A 62 -2.79 31.34 -21.63
N ASP A 63 -4.04 31.06 -21.39
CA ASP A 63 -4.71 31.24 -20.13
C ASP A 63 -4.20 30.17 -19.14
N ASP A 64 -3.91 30.66 -17.95
CA ASP A 64 -3.88 30.11 -16.60
C ASP A 64 -4.08 28.59 -16.45
N PRO A 65 -3.23 27.90 -15.63
CA PRO A 65 -3.43 26.50 -15.34
C PRO A 65 -4.82 26.33 -14.73
N ARG A 66 -5.65 25.57 -15.42
CA ARG A 66 -7.08 25.38 -15.14
C ARG A 66 -7.27 24.97 -13.69
N GLU A 67 -7.95 25.82 -12.93
CA GLU A 67 -8.71 25.38 -11.77
C GLU A 67 -9.60 24.22 -12.25
N ASP A 68 -9.48 23.07 -11.64
CA ASP A 68 -10.46 22.01 -11.84
C ASP A 68 -11.85 22.61 -11.62
N PRO A 69 -12.82 22.33 -12.49
CA PRO A 69 -14.15 22.87 -12.30
C PRO A 69 -14.64 22.51 -10.91
N PRO A 70 -15.30 23.43 -10.19
CA PRO A 70 -15.75 23.18 -8.84
C PRO A 70 -16.54 21.86 -8.83
N ILE A 71 -16.04 20.88 -8.06
CA ILE A 71 -16.68 19.58 -7.90
C ILE A 71 -18.04 19.89 -7.27
N VAL A 72 -19.10 19.70 -8.02
CA VAL A 72 -20.47 19.75 -7.48
C VAL A 72 -20.64 18.48 -6.65
N ILE A 73 -20.46 18.60 -5.34
CA ILE A 73 -20.70 17.49 -4.41
C ILE A 73 -22.22 17.27 -4.38
N PRO A 74 -22.73 16.09 -4.80
CA PRO A 74 -24.14 15.79 -4.70
C PRO A 74 -24.58 15.77 -3.22
N ASP A 75 -25.78 16.23 -2.93
CA ASP A 75 -26.36 16.13 -1.59
C ASP A 75 -26.56 14.63 -1.23
N GLY A 76 -25.79 14.14 -0.26
CA GLY A 76 -25.89 12.79 0.29
C GLY A 76 -24.57 12.03 0.33
N PRO A 77 -24.51 10.93 1.10
CA PRO A 77 -23.29 10.14 1.19
C PRO A 77 -22.97 9.48 -0.14
N MET A 78 -21.72 9.54 -0.49
CA MET A 78 -21.15 8.91 -1.67
C MET A 78 -20.06 7.94 -1.26
N ALA A 79 -20.08 6.77 -1.85
CA ALA A 79 -19.01 5.78 -1.72
C ALA A 79 -18.54 5.37 -3.11
N GLY A 80 -17.25 5.27 -3.29
CA GLY A 80 -16.64 4.74 -4.49
C GLY A 80 -16.86 3.23 -4.63
N ARG A 81 -16.17 2.63 -5.60
CA ARG A 81 -16.17 1.18 -5.80
C ARG A 81 -15.47 0.48 -4.64
N SER A 82 -15.97 -0.70 -4.25
CA SER A 82 -15.30 -1.61 -3.32
C SER A 82 -14.75 -2.81 -4.10
N PRO A 83 -13.52 -2.73 -4.61
CA PRO A 83 -12.93 -3.84 -5.36
C PRO A 83 -12.59 -4.99 -4.42
N MET A 84 -12.66 -6.21 -4.94
CA MET A 84 -12.18 -7.41 -4.26
C MET A 84 -10.64 -7.33 -4.13
N ARG A 85 -10.13 -7.45 -2.90
CA ARG A 85 -8.70 -7.30 -2.59
C ARG A 85 -8.06 -8.64 -2.26
N LEU A 86 -7.05 -9.02 -3.01
CA LEU A 86 -6.17 -10.14 -2.69
C LEU A 86 -5.30 -9.75 -1.49
N LEU A 87 -5.00 -10.69 -0.59
CA LEU A 87 -4.01 -10.46 0.47
C LEU A 87 -2.64 -10.17 -0.16
N THR A 88 -2.00 -9.08 0.26
CA THR A 88 -0.61 -8.82 -0.07
C THR A 88 0.31 -9.86 0.57
N ARG A 89 1.57 -9.94 0.15
CA ARG A 89 2.58 -10.83 0.75
C ARG A 89 2.67 -10.62 2.26
N TYR A 90 2.70 -9.36 2.68
CA TYR A 90 2.72 -8.96 4.08
C TYR A 90 1.46 -9.41 4.84
N GLU A 91 0.28 -9.14 4.26
CA GLU A 91 -1.01 -9.54 4.83
C GLU A 91 -1.17 -11.07 4.88
N TYR A 92 -0.68 -11.80 3.87
CA TYR A 92 -0.72 -13.27 3.83
C TYR A 92 0.10 -13.88 4.97
N ASP A 93 1.36 -13.46 5.14
CA ASP A 93 2.23 -13.98 6.20
C ASP A 93 1.69 -13.65 7.60
N ASN A 94 1.18 -12.44 7.81
CA ASN A 94 0.57 -12.04 9.08
C ASN A 94 -0.72 -12.80 9.36
N THR A 95 -1.60 -12.94 8.36
CA THR A 95 -2.88 -13.65 8.50
C THR A 95 -2.64 -15.12 8.79
N THR A 96 -1.73 -15.78 8.06
CA THR A 96 -1.40 -17.18 8.31
C THR A 96 -0.70 -17.36 9.66
N SER A 97 0.20 -16.44 10.05
CA SER A 97 0.84 -16.48 11.37
C SER A 97 -0.17 -16.35 12.51
N ALA A 98 -1.13 -15.44 12.38
CA ALA A 98 -2.21 -15.26 13.37
C ALA A 98 -3.13 -16.51 13.43
N LEU A 99 -3.50 -17.06 12.27
CA LEU A 99 -4.38 -18.22 12.17
C LEU A 99 -3.79 -19.49 12.79
N PHE A 100 -2.49 -19.69 12.65
CA PHE A 100 -1.80 -20.90 13.13
C PHE A 100 -1.10 -20.71 14.48
N GLY A 101 -0.91 -19.49 14.96
CA GLY A 101 -0.26 -19.20 16.23
C GLY A 101 1.27 -19.35 16.20
N PHE A 102 1.89 -19.46 15.04
CA PHE A 102 3.34 -19.48 14.86
C PHE A 102 3.79 -18.65 13.66
N THR A 103 4.99 -18.11 13.72
CA THR A 103 5.52 -17.25 12.65
C THR A 103 5.63 -18.01 11.32
N ILE A 104 5.06 -17.42 10.28
CA ILE A 104 5.10 -17.86 8.90
C ILE A 104 5.69 -16.73 8.06
N SER A 105 6.58 -17.08 7.12
CA SER A 105 7.18 -16.18 6.14
C SER A 105 7.21 -16.80 4.75
N ALA A 106 6.13 -17.50 4.40
CA ALA A 106 6.01 -18.24 3.14
C ALA A 106 5.91 -17.29 1.93
N ALA A 107 5.37 -16.10 2.13
CA ALA A 107 5.20 -15.12 1.06
C ALA A 107 6.53 -14.46 0.62
N SER A 108 7.63 -14.70 1.32
CA SER A 108 8.97 -14.33 0.83
C SER A 108 9.34 -14.99 -0.50
N GLU A 109 8.76 -16.17 -0.78
CA GLU A 109 8.95 -16.92 -2.03
C GLU A 109 7.91 -16.55 -3.12
N PHE A 110 6.99 -15.65 -2.84
CA PHE A 110 6.00 -15.20 -3.80
C PHE A 110 6.62 -14.20 -4.79
N PRO A 111 6.12 -14.13 -6.03
CA PRO A 111 6.53 -13.08 -6.94
C PRO A 111 6.28 -11.70 -6.32
N SER A 112 7.12 -10.73 -6.70
CA SER A 112 6.94 -9.34 -6.27
C SER A 112 5.59 -8.80 -6.71
N GLU A 113 4.98 -8.00 -5.85
CA GLU A 113 3.73 -7.30 -6.16
C GLU A 113 3.99 -6.11 -7.08
N ASN A 114 3.01 -5.82 -7.92
CA ASN A 114 3.04 -4.61 -8.74
C ASN A 114 2.54 -3.44 -7.91
N LEU A 115 3.23 -2.31 -8.00
CA LEU A 115 2.79 -1.08 -7.38
C LEU A 115 1.83 -0.34 -8.31
N ALA A 116 0.71 0.12 -7.78
CA ALA A 116 -0.12 1.14 -8.43
C ALA A 116 -0.43 2.24 -7.42
N ASP A 117 -0.41 3.48 -7.88
CA ASP A 117 -0.57 4.65 -7.02
C ASP A 117 0.37 4.67 -5.80
N GLY A 118 1.52 3.99 -5.94
CA GLY A 118 2.56 3.88 -4.92
C GLY A 118 2.39 2.73 -3.94
N PHE A 119 1.33 1.90 -4.02
CA PHE A 119 1.02 0.88 -3.03
C PHE A 119 0.86 -0.52 -3.62
N GLU A 120 1.31 -1.53 -2.84
CA GLU A 120 1.21 -2.95 -3.15
C GLU A 120 -0.22 -3.49 -3.01
N ASN A 121 -1.05 -2.88 -2.17
CA ASN A 121 -2.40 -3.35 -1.84
C ASN A 121 -3.49 -2.85 -2.81
N ASN A 122 -3.09 -2.25 -3.94
CA ASN A 122 -4.03 -1.77 -4.94
C ASN A 122 -4.69 -2.94 -5.68
N ALA A 123 -6.01 -3.02 -5.55
CA ALA A 123 -6.80 -4.14 -6.08
C ALA A 123 -6.70 -4.31 -7.61
N TRP A 124 -6.42 -3.25 -8.35
CA TRP A 124 -6.34 -3.27 -9.82
C TRP A 124 -5.08 -3.96 -10.36
N THR A 125 -4.05 -4.14 -9.52
CA THR A 125 -2.78 -4.77 -9.92
C THR A 125 -2.66 -6.23 -9.52
N HIS A 126 -3.60 -6.74 -8.72
CA HIS A 126 -3.55 -8.08 -8.18
C HIS A 126 -4.16 -9.10 -9.14
N ASN A 127 -3.31 -9.82 -9.86
CA ASN A 127 -3.69 -10.93 -10.71
C ASN A 127 -3.05 -12.23 -10.24
N VAL A 128 -3.88 -13.25 -9.99
CA VAL A 128 -3.39 -14.60 -9.67
C VAL A 128 -2.96 -15.29 -10.95
N ASN A 129 -1.67 -15.19 -11.26
CA ASN A 129 -1.06 -15.92 -12.38
C ASN A 129 -0.58 -17.32 -11.94
N MET A 130 -0.12 -18.13 -12.90
CA MET A 130 0.34 -19.50 -12.62
C MET A 130 1.54 -19.57 -11.67
N THR A 131 2.37 -18.53 -11.60
CA THR A 131 3.53 -18.49 -10.69
C THR A 131 3.03 -18.28 -9.26
N LEU A 132 2.18 -17.28 -9.04
CA LEU A 132 1.59 -17.01 -7.73
C LEU A 132 0.73 -18.18 -7.23
N LEU A 133 -0.06 -18.81 -8.13
CA LEU A 133 -0.82 -20.01 -7.78
C LEU A 133 0.07 -21.14 -7.26
N ARG A 134 1.21 -21.39 -7.92
CA ARG A 134 2.19 -22.39 -7.44
C ARG A 134 2.79 -22.01 -6.10
N SER A 135 3.02 -20.72 -5.87
CA SER A 135 3.51 -20.24 -4.58
C SER A 135 2.49 -20.49 -3.47
N TYR A 136 1.20 -20.26 -3.69
CA TYR A 136 0.14 -20.60 -2.73
C TYR A 136 0.06 -22.11 -2.45
N ILE A 137 0.20 -22.96 -3.47
CA ILE A 137 0.25 -24.41 -3.29
C ILE A 137 1.43 -24.79 -2.38
N ASN A 138 2.64 -24.35 -2.71
CA ASN A 138 3.84 -24.68 -1.94
C ASN A 138 3.75 -24.16 -0.49
N ALA A 139 3.26 -22.92 -0.31
CA ALA A 139 3.06 -22.34 1.00
C ALA A 139 2.06 -23.16 1.83
N SER A 140 0.90 -23.49 1.27
CA SER A 140 -0.13 -24.27 1.97
C SER A 140 0.33 -25.69 2.31
N GLU A 141 1.14 -26.35 1.46
CA GLU A 141 1.77 -27.64 1.76
C GLU A 141 2.74 -27.53 2.95
N SER A 142 3.59 -26.51 2.96
CA SER A 142 4.55 -26.28 4.04
C SER A 142 3.85 -25.95 5.36
N ILE A 143 2.85 -25.06 5.31
CA ILE A 143 2.08 -24.63 6.49
C ILE A 143 1.28 -25.81 7.06
N SER A 144 0.57 -26.57 6.24
CA SER A 144 -0.24 -27.69 6.70
C SER A 144 0.59 -28.82 7.30
N ALA A 145 1.78 -29.09 6.74
CA ALA A 145 2.71 -30.08 7.28
C ALA A 145 3.23 -29.66 8.69
N ARG A 146 3.53 -28.38 8.89
CA ARG A 146 3.90 -27.84 10.21
C ARG A 146 2.73 -27.83 11.17
N ALA A 147 1.54 -27.46 10.71
CA ALA A 147 0.31 -27.44 11.50
C ALA A 147 -0.11 -28.85 11.97
N TRP A 148 0.26 -29.90 11.27
CA TRP A 148 0.07 -31.28 11.77
C TRP A 148 0.91 -31.57 13.01
N GLU A 149 2.13 -31.04 13.10
CA GLU A 149 3.03 -31.23 14.25
C GLU A 149 2.68 -30.28 15.43
N ASP A 150 2.19 -29.08 15.11
CA ASP A 150 1.79 -28.04 16.07
C ASP A 150 0.44 -27.42 15.64
N PRO A 151 -0.68 -28.13 15.89
CA PRO A 151 -1.98 -27.72 15.38
C PRO A 151 -2.53 -26.49 16.09
N PRO A 152 -3.20 -25.55 15.37
CA PRO A 152 -3.97 -24.50 16.00
C PRO A 152 -5.08 -25.09 16.87
N ALA A 153 -5.50 -24.32 17.88
CA ALA A 153 -6.44 -24.80 18.90
C ALA A 153 -7.71 -25.43 18.30
N ALA A 154 -8.31 -24.81 17.29
CA ALA A 154 -9.48 -25.32 16.58
C ALA A 154 -9.26 -26.70 15.98
N LEU A 155 -8.10 -27.01 15.43
CA LEU A 155 -7.80 -28.27 14.77
C LEU A 155 -7.10 -29.32 15.66
N SER A 156 -6.91 -29.02 16.95
CA SER A 156 -6.25 -29.95 17.88
C SER A 156 -6.96 -31.29 18.02
N GLY A 157 -8.28 -31.32 17.84
CA GLY A 157 -9.09 -32.55 17.81
C GLY A 157 -8.86 -33.46 16.61
N CYS A 158 -8.15 -32.99 15.58
CA CYS A 158 -7.84 -33.76 14.36
C CYS A 158 -6.57 -34.60 14.50
N VAL A 159 -5.69 -34.33 15.48
CA VAL A 159 -4.33 -34.88 15.59
C VAL A 159 -4.19 -35.77 16.84
N GLY A 160 -3.31 -36.76 16.75
CA GLY A 160 -2.96 -37.64 17.87
C GLY A 160 -3.90 -38.81 18.11
N ASN A 161 -3.63 -39.55 19.21
CA ASN A 161 -4.34 -40.80 19.54
C ASN A 161 -5.78 -40.60 20.04
N ALA A 162 -6.14 -39.37 20.45
CA ALA A 162 -7.46 -38.97 20.92
C ALA A 162 -8.31 -38.36 19.81
N SER A 163 -7.86 -38.36 18.56
CA SER A 163 -8.59 -37.78 17.44
C SER A 163 -9.92 -38.47 17.23
N SER A 164 -11.01 -37.82 17.62
CA SER A 164 -12.35 -38.27 17.24
C SER A 164 -12.77 -37.57 15.96
N SER A 165 -13.50 -38.30 15.09
CA SER A 165 -14.01 -37.69 13.88
C SER A 165 -14.98 -36.54 14.18
N ALA A 166 -15.70 -36.58 15.30
CA ALA A 166 -16.64 -35.53 15.68
C ALA A 166 -15.93 -34.24 16.08
N LEU A 167 -14.96 -34.33 17.02
CA LEU A 167 -14.16 -33.14 17.43
C LEU A 167 -13.39 -32.50 16.28
N CYS A 168 -12.89 -33.31 15.34
CA CYS A 168 -12.21 -32.77 14.19
C CYS A 168 -13.17 -32.06 13.21
N LEU A 169 -14.39 -32.55 13.04
CA LEU A 169 -15.38 -31.93 12.16
C LEU A 169 -15.90 -30.60 12.74
N GLU A 170 -16.10 -30.51 14.06
CA GLU A 170 -16.36 -29.25 14.76
C GLU A 170 -15.18 -28.29 14.58
N GLY A 171 -13.96 -28.76 14.81
CA GLY A 171 -12.76 -27.95 14.64
C GLY A 171 -12.52 -27.44 13.21
N ILE A 172 -12.93 -28.19 12.18
CA ILE A 172 -12.89 -27.73 10.78
C ILE A 172 -13.90 -26.57 10.56
N GLU A 173 -15.08 -26.62 11.17
CA GLU A 173 -16.05 -25.51 11.12
C GLU A 173 -15.50 -24.25 11.76
N ASP A 174 -14.98 -24.35 12.98
CA ASP A 174 -14.37 -23.25 13.70
C ASP A 174 -13.17 -22.66 12.93
N PHE A 175 -12.26 -23.50 12.47
CA PHE A 175 -11.09 -23.08 11.72
C PHE A 175 -11.46 -22.39 10.40
N THR A 176 -12.45 -22.91 9.67
CA THR A 176 -12.95 -22.31 8.43
C THR A 176 -13.52 -20.93 8.70
N SER A 177 -14.32 -20.77 9.76
CA SER A 177 -14.89 -19.48 10.17
C SER A 177 -13.83 -18.45 10.51
N ILE A 178 -12.79 -18.84 11.28
CA ILE A 178 -11.67 -17.97 11.61
C ILE A 178 -10.89 -17.61 10.34
N ALA A 179 -10.56 -18.59 9.49
CA ALA A 179 -9.83 -18.37 8.25
C ALA A 179 -10.55 -17.43 7.28
N PHE A 180 -11.88 -17.51 7.22
CA PHE A 180 -12.72 -16.66 6.37
C PHE A 180 -13.12 -15.34 7.04
N ARG A 181 -12.71 -15.14 8.30
CA ARG A 181 -12.92 -13.88 9.06
C ARG A 181 -14.42 -13.55 9.26
N ARG A 182 -15.27 -14.57 9.18
CA ARG A 182 -16.73 -14.54 9.39
C ARG A 182 -17.25 -15.94 9.72
N PRO A 183 -18.45 -16.11 10.25
CA PRO A 183 -19.06 -17.43 10.29
C PRO A 183 -19.08 -18.07 8.90
N ALA A 184 -18.60 -19.30 8.78
CA ALA A 184 -18.63 -20.04 7.53
C ALA A 184 -20.06 -20.49 7.22
N TYR A 185 -20.44 -20.46 5.95
CA TYR A 185 -21.75 -20.95 5.54
C TYR A 185 -21.85 -22.47 5.65
N GLU A 186 -23.06 -22.99 5.85
CA GLU A 186 -23.29 -24.43 6.02
C GLU A 186 -22.75 -25.26 4.85
N ASP A 187 -22.84 -24.76 3.63
CA ASP A 187 -22.31 -25.44 2.43
C ASP A 187 -20.78 -25.41 2.35
N GLU A 188 -20.14 -24.31 2.79
CA GLU A 188 -18.67 -24.23 2.91
C GLU A 188 -18.16 -25.25 3.94
N VAL A 189 -18.77 -25.26 5.13
CA VAL A 189 -18.44 -26.22 6.20
C VAL A 189 -18.63 -27.66 5.71
N ALA A 190 -19.78 -27.95 5.09
CA ALA A 190 -20.09 -29.28 4.59
C ALA A 190 -19.08 -29.76 3.54
N LEU A 191 -18.58 -28.86 2.69
CA LEU A 191 -17.57 -29.14 1.67
C LEU A 191 -16.24 -29.59 2.30
N TYR A 192 -15.68 -28.83 3.25
CA TYR A 192 -14.41 -29.16 3.89
C TYR A 192 -14.52 -30.37 4.82
N GLN A 193 -15.61 -30.51 5.54
CA GLN A 193 -15.88 -31.70 6.33
C GLN A 193 -16.02 -32.96 5.46
N LYS A 194 -16.63 -32.84 4.28
CA LYS A 194 -16.71 -33.95 3.33
C LYS A 194 -15.33 -34.32 2.79
N LEU A 195 -14.53 -33.33 2.38
CA LEU A 195 -13.15 -33.52 1.93
C LEU A 195 -12.33 -34.27 2.98
N TYR A 196 -12.39 -33.83 4.24
CA TYR A 196 -11.70 -34.48 5.35
C TYR A 196 -12.13 -35.95 5.52
N ARG A 197 -13.44 -36.25 5.50
CA ARG A 197 -13.96 -37.62 5.66
C ARG A 197 -13.52 -38.52 4.53
N ASP A 198 -13.59 -38.07 3.30
CA ASP A 198 -13.21 -38.83 2.11
C ASP A 198 -11.71 -39.16 2.14
N MET A 199 -10.86 -38.16 2.37
CA MET A 199 -9.41 -38.32 2.46
C MET A 199 -9.01 -39.18 3.66
N ARG A 200 -9.68 -39.04 4.81
CA ARG A 200 -9.40 -39.86 6.00
C ARG A 200 -9.66 -41.35 5.76
N SER A 201 -10.70 -41.64 5.00
CA SER A 201 -11.09 -43.04 4.69
C SER A 201 -10.13 -43.71 3.70
N SER A 202 -9.52 -42.95 2.78
CA SER A 202 -8.64 -43.46 1.73
C SER A 202 -7.16 -43.38 2.07
N GLU A 203 -6.70 -42.29 2.66
CA GLU A 203 -5.27 -41.94 2.83
C GLU A 203 -4.84 -41.78 4.31
N GLY A 204 -5.78 -41.78 5.24
CA GLY A 204 -5.53 -41.63 6.68
C GLY A 204 -5.58 -40.21 7.22
N ALA A 205 -5.43 -40.07 8.55
CA ALA A 205 -5.74 -38.82 9.26
C ALA A 205 -4.82 -37.65 8.88
N ARG A 206 -3.50 -37.91 8.73
CA ARG A 206 -2.53 -36.86 8.39
C ARG A 206 -2.81 -36.25 7.01
N VAL A 207 -2.98 -37.10 6.01
CA VAL A 207 -3.25 -36.65 4.64
C VAL A 207 -4.59 -35.90 4.59
N ALA A 208 -5.61 -36.39 5.31
CA ALA A 208 -6.90 -35.72 5.39
C ALA A 208 -6.79 -34.33 6.01
N PHE A 209 -6.05 -34.20 7.12
CA PHE A 209 -5.77 -32.91 7.78
C PHE A 209 -5.04 -31.96 6.83
N GLU A 210 -3.88 -32.37 6.30
CA GLU A 210 -3.06 -31.53 5.43
C GLU A 210 -3.84 -31.10 4.19
N THR A 211 -4.56 -32.01 3.52
CA THR A 211 -5.36 -31.68 2.33
C THR A 211 -6.50 -30.70 2.65
N THR A 212 -7.17 -30.85 3.80
CA THR A 212 -8.26 -29.94 4.20
C THR A 212 -7.73 -28.54 4.49
N VAL A 213 -6.64 -28.42 5.24
CA VAL A 213 -5.98 -27.15 5.52
C VAL A 213 -5.51 -26.49 4.21
N GLN A 214 -4.87 -27.23 3.32
CA GLN A 214 -4.44 -26.73 2.01
C GLN A 214 -5.62 -26.19 1.19
N ALA A 215 -6.75 -26.91 1.17
CA ALA A 215 -7.93 -26.50 0.44
C ALA A 215 -8.53 -25.18 1.00
N ILE A 216 -8.54 -25.00 2.32
CA ILE A 216 -8.99 -23.76 2.96
C ILE A 216 -8.05 -22.60 2.62
N LEU A 217 -6.72 -22.79 2.75
CA LEU A 217 -5.72 -21.75 2.48
C LEU A 217 -5.62 -21.34 1.00
N GLN A 218 -6.06 -22.17 0.08
CA GLN A 218 -6.09 -21.88 -1.36
C GLN A 218 -7.46 -21.39 -1.84
N SER A 219 -8.44 -21.29 -0.95
CA SER A 219 -9.78 -20.82 -1.32
C SER A 219 -9.83 -19.32 -1.56
N PRO A 220 -10.68 -18.83 -2.46
CA PRO A 220 -10.91 -17.40 -2.63
C PRO A 220 -11.33 -16.70 -1.33
N GLN A 221 -12.11 -17.37 -0.49
CA GLN A 221 -12.59 -16.84 0.79
C GLN A 221 -11.44 -16.53 1.76
N PHE A 222 -10.35 -17.30 1.68
CA PHE A 222 -9.15 -17.03 2.46
C PHE A 222 -8.25 -15.99 1.79
N LEU A 223 -7.95 -16.19 0.49
CA LEU A 223 -6.96 -15.39 -0.24
C LEU A 223 -7.43 -13.95 -0.49
N TYR A 224 -8.73 -13.73 -0.60
CA TYR A 224 -9.29 -12.42 -0.85
C TYR A 224 -10.03 -11.86 0.37
N ARG A 225 -10.03 -10.55 0.47
CA ARG A 225 -10.89 -9.81 1.39
C ARG A 225 -12.21 -9.58 0.67
N LEU A 226 -13.09 -10.57 0.80
CA LEU A 226 -14.39 -10.57 0.13
C LEU A 226 -15.37 -9.67 0.91
N GLU A 227 -16.07 -8.81 0.20
CA GLU A 227 -17.20 -8.07 0.70
C GLU A 227 -18.46 -8.68 0.07
N LEU A 228 -18.98 -9.73 0.72
CA LEU A 228 -20.12 -10.47 0.25
C LEU A 228 -21.41 -9.66 0.49
N PHE A 229 -22.31 -9.71 -0.46
CA PHE A 229 -23.54 -8.92 -0.46
C PHE A 229 -24.65 -9.56 0.38
N GLU A 230 -24.37 -9.84 1.63
CA GLU A 230 -25.46 -10.13 2.55
C GLU A 230 -26.08 -8.81 3.03
N PRO A 231 -27.40 -8.59 2.85
CA PRO A 231 -28.01 -7.38 3.32
C PRO A 231 -27.82 -7.27 4.82
N SER A 232 -27.12 -6.24 5.27
CA SER A 232 -27.08 -5.93 6.70
C SER A 232 -28.51 -5.81 7.21
N PRO A 233 -28.92 -6.55 8.25
CA PRO A 233 -30.27 -6.43 8.82
C PRO A 233 -30.51 -5.03 9.42
N MET A 234 -29.48 -4.22 9.51
CA MET A 234 -29.54 -2.88 10.09
C MET A 234 -30.04 -1.89 9.03
N LYS A 235 -31.14 -1.24 9.31
CA LYS A 235 -31.60 -0.10 8.50
C LYS A 235 -30.63 1.04 8.65
N LEU A 236 -30.24 1.63 7.52
CA LEU A 236 -29.43 2.85 7.50
C LEU A 236 -30.06 3.89 8.43
N PRO A 237 -29.28 4.53 9.33
CA PRO A 237 -29.80 5.64 10.11
C PRO A 237 -30.20 6.76 9.13
N PRO A 238 -31.38 7.38 9.32
CA PRO A 238 -31.74 8.55 8.53
C PRO A 238 -30.75 9.66 8.82
N ARG A 239 -30.02 10.10 7.80
CA ARG A 239 -29.20 11.32 7.84
C ARG A 239 -30.03 12.50 7.34
N ASP A 240 -29.80 13.67 7.91
CA ASP A 240 -30.24 14.94 7.34
C ASP A 240 -29.54 15.10 5.98
N GLY A 241 -30.29 15.00 4.87
CA GLY A 241 -29.76 14.99 3.51
C GLY A 241 -29.99 13.66 2.76
N GLY A 242 -30.55 12.64 3.43
CA GLY A 242 -31.06 11.39 2.83
C GLY A 242 -30.03 10.60 2.02
N MET A 243 -29.43 9.55 2.63
CA MET A 243 -28.72 8.55 1.85
C MET A 243 -29.68 7.92 0.86
N ASP A 244 -29.29 7.83 -0.40
CA ASP A 244 -30.01 7.02 -1.38
C ASP A 244 -29.79 5.52 -1.07
N ALA A 245 -30.66 5.00 -0.20
CA ALA A 245 -30.63 3.59 0.21
C ALA A 245 -30.90 2.62 -0.96
N GLU A 246 -31.33 3.13 -2.11
CA GLU A 246 -31.45 2.33 -3.33
C GLU A 246 -30.09 2.14 -4.00
N ARG A 247 -29.14 3.05 -3.80
CA ARG A 247 -27.81 3.01 -4.43
C ARG A 247 -26.70 2.50 -3.52
N PHE A 248 -26.80 2.72 -2.21
CA PHE A 248 -25.75 2.41 -1.25
C PHE A 248 -26.26 1.51 -0.12
N GLU A 249 -25.34 0.80 0.49
CA GLU A 249 -25.57 -0.01 1.68
C GLU A 249 -24.38 0.08 2.64
N LEU A 250 -24.64 -0.16 3.93
CA LEU A 250 -23.57 -0.32 4.91
C LEU A 250 -22.74 -1.57 4.60
N VAL A 251 -21.45 -1.47 4.77
CA VAL A 251 -20.55 -2.62 4.79
C VAL A 251 -20.98 -3.56 5.92
N GLY A 252 -21.00 -4.85 5.66
CA GLY A 252 -21.39 -5.84 6.65
C GLY A 252 -20.45 -5.84 7.88
N PRO A 253 -20.93 -6.28 9.04
CA PRO A 253 -20.16 -6.14 10.28
C PRO A 253 -18.84 -6.92 10.27
N TYR A 254 -18.78 -8.12 9.70
CA TYR A 254 -17.53 -8.89 9.58
C TYR A 254 -16.60 -8.33 8.49
N GLU A 255 -17.18 -7.76 7.44
CA GLU A 255 -16.45 -7.04 6.40
C GLU A 255 -15.81 -5.76 6.98
N MET A 256 -16.54 -5.05 7.86
CA MET A 256 -16.02 -3.89 8.59
C MET A 256 -14.89 -4.29 9.54
N ALA A 257 -15.02 -5.39 10.27
CA ALA A 257 -13.94 -5.92 11.10
C ALA A 257 -12.69 -6.20 10.26
N SER A 258 -12.86 -6.77 9.07
CA SER A 258 -11.75 -7.00 8.13
C SER A 258 -11.18 -5.70 7.57
N ARG A 259 -12.02 -4.70 7.20
CA ARG A 259 -11.52 -3.39 6.74
C ARG A 259 -10.63 -2.73 7.80
N LEU A 260 -11.10 -2.69 9.06
CA LEU A 260 -10.36 -2.13 10.18
C LEU A 260 -9.03 -2.86 10.41
N SER A 261 -9.07 -4.18 10.54
CA SER A 261 -7.90 -4.96 10.93
C SER A 261 -6.79 -4.93 9.87
N TYR A 262 -7.15 -5.04 8.59
CA TYR A 262 -6.17 -4.96 7.51
C TYR A 262 -5.68 -3.53 7.26
N PHE A 263 -6.48 -2.51 7.53
CA PHE A 263 -6.02 -1.12 7.43
C PHE A 263 -5.03 -0.76 8.56
N ILE A 264 -5.36 -1.10 9.81
CA ILE A 264 -4.58 -0.63 10.96
C ILE A 264 -3.49 -1.61 11.38
N TRP A 265 -3.69 -2.92 11.16
CA TRP A 265 -2.76 -3.97 11.60
C TRP A 265 -2.14 -4.81 10.48
N GLY A 266 -2.70 -4.76 9.27
CA GLY A 266 -2.25 -5.61 8.15
C GLY A 266 -2.39 -7.11 8.40
N THR A 267 -3.39 -7.51 9.20
CA THR A 267 -3.70 -8.90 9.53
C THR A 267 -5.19 -9.11 9.77
N MET A 268 -5.59 -10.36 10.01
CA MET A 268 -6.99 -10.72 10.29
C MET A 268 -7.52 -10.09 11.59
N PRO A 269 -8.85 -9.91 11.72
CA PRO A 269 -9.49 -9.42 12.95
C PRO A 269 -9.17 -10.29 14.16
N ASP A 270 -9.02 -9.66 15.31
CA ASP A 270 -8.93 -10.36 16.60
C ASP A 270 -10.32 -10.75 17.14
N GLU A 271 -10.34 -11.52 18.23
CA GLU A 271 -11.57 -12.00 18.84
C GLU A 271 -12.50 -10.85 19.29
N GLU A 272 -11.94 -9.71 19.72
CA GLU A 272 -12.73 -8.56 20.16
C GLU A 272 -13.45 -7.89 18.99
N LEU A 273 -12.76 -7.71 17.83
CA LEU A 273 -13.38 -7.21 16.60
C LEU A 273 -14.45 -8.17 16.07
N LEU A 274 -14.17 -9.48 16.06
CA LEU A 274 -15.15 -10.49 15.61
C LEU A 274 -16.38 -10.52 16.53
N ALA A 275 -16.19 -10.41 17.84
CA ALA A 275 -17.31 -10.34 18.78
C ALA A 275 -18.13 -9.04 18.62
N ALA A 276 -17.49 -7.91 18.33
CA ALA A 276 -18.19 -6.65 18.01
C ALA A 276 -18.97 -6.77 16.70
N ALA A 277 -18.40 -7.46 15.70
CA ALA A 277 -19.07 -7.76 14.44
C ALA A 277 -20.30 -8.65 14.64
N GLU A 278 -20.18 -9.71 15.46
CA GLU A 278 -21.31 -10.61 15.77
C GLU A 278 -22.49 -9.88 16.43
N ARG A 279 -22.21 -8.92 17.30
CA ARG A 279 -23.24 -8.07 17.93
C ARG A 279 -23.81 -7.01 16.98
N GLY A 280 -23.18 -6.77 15.81
CA GLY A 280 -23.55 -5.72 14.86
C GLY A 280 -23.14 -4.31 15.30
N ASP A 281 -22.27 -4.19 16.31
CA ASP A 281 -21.86 -2.91 16.91
C ASP A 281 -20.94 -2.07 16.01
N LEU A 282 -20.18 -2.70 15.09
CA LEU A 282 -19.20 -2.04 14.20
C LEU A 282 -19.81 -1.10 13.16
N ASN A 283 -21.13 -0.97 13.12
CA ASN A 283 -21.79 0.03 12.29
C ASN A 283 -22.05 1.36 13.02
N THR A 284 -21.79 1.41 14.34
CA THR A 284 -21.98 2.58 15.20
C THR A 284 -20.70 3.43 15.20
N PRO A 285 -20.76 4.74 14.86
CA PRO A 285 -19.57 5.60 14.82
C PRO A 285 -18.76 5.60 16.13
N GLU A 286 -19.45 5.65 17.26
CA GLU A 286 -18.82 5.67 18.58
C GLU A 286 -18.02 4.38 18.84
N VAL A 287 -18.56 3.21 18.47
CA VAL A 287 -17.86 1.93 18.62
C VAL A 287 -16.69 1.84 17.62
N LEU A 288 -16.85 2.36 16.41
CA LEU A 288 -15.73 2.43 15.46
C LEU A 288 -14.59 3.28 16.01
N SER A 289 -14.88 4.47 16.58
CA SER A 289 -13.88 5.32 17.22
C SER A 289 -13.17 4.61 18.38
N GLU A 290 -13.91 3.90 19.25
CA GLU A 290 -13.34 3.12 20.34
C GLU A 290 -12.40 2.01 19.81
N GLN A 291 -12.81 1.29 18.79
CA GLN A 291 -11.97 0.25 18.18
C GLN A 291 -10.74 0.85 17.48
N VAL A 292 -10.85 1.96 16.78
CA VAL A 292 -9.71 2.66 16.16
C VAL A 292 -8.70 3.06 17.24
N ALA A 293 -9.16 3.68 18.34
CA ALA A 293 -8.28 4.09 19.44
C ALA A 293 -7.56 2.89 20.07
N ARG A 294 -8.28 1.78 20.32
CA ARG A 294 -7.69 0.52 20.81
C ARG A 294 -6.65 -0.03 19.84
N MET A 295 -6.98 -0.07 18.57
CA MET A 295 -6.14 -0.66 17.53
C MET A 295 -4.87 0.14 17.27
N ILE A 296 -4.94 1.47 17.33
CA ILE A 296 -3.79 2.36 17.22
C ILE A 296 -2.83 2.15 18.41
N ALA A 297 -3.34 1.89 19.60
CA ALA A 297 -2.52 1.61 20.78
C ALA A 297 -1.78 0.25 20.72
N ASP A 298 -2.16 -0.63 19.81
CA ASP A 298 -1.53 -1.94 19.63
C ASP A 298 -0.22 -1.84 18.82
N PRO A 299 0.86 -2.55 19.20
CA PRO A 299 2.12 -2.52 18.44
C PRO A 299 2.01 -2.88 16.94
N ARG A 300 1.00 -3.64 16.52
CA ARG A 300 0.75 -3.97 15.12
C ARG A 300 0.50 -2.72 14.26
N ALA A 301 -0.09 -1.66 14.83
CA ALA A 301 -0.30 -0.41 14.13
C ALA A 301 1.02 0.28 13.75
N ARG A 302 2.06 0.18 14.59
CA ARG A 302 3.40 0.71 14.29
C ARG A 302 4.01 0.02 13.09
N GLU A 303 3.87 -1.31 13.01
CA GLU A 303 4.38 -2.07 11.85
C GLU A 303 3.64 -1.68 10.57
N MET A 304 2.31 -1.51 10.64
CA MET A 304 1.54 -1.10 9.46
C MET A 304 1.87 0.33 9.01
N THR A 305 2.14 1.24 9.94
CA THR A 305 2.66 2.59 9.65
C THR A 305 4.01 2.51 8.93
N ARG A 306 4.91 1.60 9.32
CA ARG A 306 6.17 1.36 8.60
C ARG A 306 5.93 0.84 7.18
N GLN A 307 5.00 -0.11 6.99
CA GLN A 307 4.65 -0.63 5.66
C GLN A 307 4.10 0.46 4.73
N PHE A 308 3.23 1.33 5.25
CA PHE A 308 2.73 2.47 4.49
C PHE A 308 3.88 3.38 4.04
N HIS A 309 4.73 3.84 4.97
CA HIS A 309 5.81 4.78 4.65
C HIS A 309 6.90 4.15 3.78
N ARG A 310 7.20 2.86 3.98
CA ARG A 310 8.11 2.12 3.12
C ARG A 310 7.70 2.25 1.64
N GLN A 311 6.42 2.10 1.37
CA GLN A 311 5.86 2.18 0.02
C GLN A 311 5.71 3.63 -0.43
N TRP A 312 5.05 4.47 0.37
CA TRP A 312 4.82 5.88 0.03
C TRP A 312 6.10 6.64 -0.27
N LEU A 313 7.13 6.48 0.57
CA LEU A 313 8.40 7.19 0.42
C LEU A 313 9.38 6.48 -0.52
N GLY A 314 9.08 5.26 -0.96
CA GLY A 314 9.93 4.47 -1.86
C GLY A 314 11.14 3.84 -1.18
N LEU A 315 11.06 3.50 0.12
CA LEU A 315 12.21 3.01 0.89
C LEU A 315 12.72 1.63 0.47
N ASP A 316 11.95 0.87 -0.30
CA ASP A 316 12.40 -0.41 -0.86
C ASP A 316 13.59 -0.27 -1.81
N ALA A 317 13.75 0.91 -2.41
CA ALA A 317 14.89 1.19 -3.27
C ALA A 317 16.24 1.21 -2.53
N PHE A 318 16.25 1.22 -1.17
CA PHE A 318 17.50 1.04 -0.40
C PHE A 318 18.21 -0.28 -0.70
N GLY A 319 17.50 -1.32 -1.13
CA GLY A 319 18.12 -2.57 -1.58
C GLY A 319 19.08 -2.41 -2.76
N SER A 320 18.95 -1.33 -3.53
CA SER A 320 19.79 -1.02 -4.71
C SER A 320 20.71 0.19 -4.50
N VAL A 321 20.68 0.83 -3.33
CA VAL A 321 21.54 2.00 -3.05
C VAL A 321 23.00 1.56 -2.91
N VAL A 322 23.82 2.03 -3.84
CA VAL A 322 25.27 1.86 -3.83
C VAL A 322 25.94 3.23 -3.93
N LYS A 323 27.13 3.37 -3.37
CA LYS A 323 27.92 4.59 -3.47
C LYS A 323 29.32 4.27 -4.02
N ASP A 324 29.86 5.20 -4.78
CA ASP A 324 31.21 5.09 -5.33
C ASP A 324 32.27 5.20 -4.22
N GLU A 325 33.08 4.17 -4.06
CA GLU A 325 34.11 4.10 -3.00
C GLU A 325 35.21 5.15 -3.18
N THR A 326 35.41 5.65 -4.39
CA THR A 326 36.39 6.71 -4.66
C THR A 326 35.86 8.06 -4.20
N ALA A 327 34.58 8.35 -4.48
CA ALA A 327 33.94 9.57 -4.04
C ALA A 327 33.63 9.54 -2.53
N PHE A 328 33.25 8.35 -2.01
CA PHE A 328 32.82 8.17 -0.63
C PHE A 328 33.56 6.99 0.05
N PRO A 329 34.85 7.13 0.36
CA PRO A 329 35.67 6.03 0.92
C PRO A 329 35.24 5.61 2.33
N MET A 330 34.33 6.35 2.97
CA MET A 330 33.72 5.98 4.25
C MET A 330 32.50 5.08 4.09
N TRP A 331 31.96 4.95 2.90
CA TRP A 331 30.82 4.07 2.61
C TRP A 331 31.23 2.61 2.79
N LYS A 332 30.37 1.82 3.46
CA LYS A 332 30.60 0.39 3.71
C LYS A 332 29.34 -0.40 3.38
N ASP A 333 29.55 -1.68 3.10
CA ASP A 333 28.45 -2.63 3.00
C ASP A 333 27.58 -2.59 4.27
N GLY A 334 26.26 -2.60 4.08
CA GLY A 334 25.27 -2.52 5.16
C GLY A 334 24.80 -1.10 5.50
N MET A 335 25.55 -0.04 5.18
CA MET A 335 25.14 1.34 5.50
C MET A 335 23.83 1.76 4.82
N SER A 336 23.49 1.21 3.66
CA SER A 336 22.18 1.44 3.04
C SER A 336 21.05 0.93 3.93
N GLN A 337 21.22 -0.23 4.54
CA GLN A 337 20.26 -0.78 5.49
C GLN A 337 20.19 0.06 6.77
N ASP A 338 21.31 0.53 7.29
CA ASP A 338 21.34 1.40 8.47
C ASP A 338 20.62 2.73 8.21
N LEU A 339 20.78 3.32 7.03
CA LEU A 339 20.07 4.52 6.62
C LEU A 339 18.56 4.29 6.50
N ARG A 340 18.15 3.13 6.02
CA ARG A 340 16.73 2.74 6.01
C ARG A 340 16.17 2.64 7.42
N LEU A 341 16.88 1.93 8.32
CA LEU A 341 16.49 1.82 9.73
C LEU A 341 16.41 3.20 10.41
N SER A 342 17.32 4.11 10.09
CA SER A 342 17.30 5.50 10.57
C SER A 342 16.01 6.22 10.21
N ILE A 343 15.56 6.12 8.95
CA ILE A 343 14.30 6.74 8.49
C ILE A 343 13.09 6.07 9.14
N GLU A 344 13.06 4.75 9.20
CA GLU A 344 11.96 4.01 9.82
C GLU A 344 11.79 4.38 11.29
N ALA A 345 12.90 4.55 12.02
CA ALA A 345 12.88 5.02 13.41
C ALA A 345 12.46 6.48 13.55
N PHE A 346 12.87 7.36 12.62
CA PHE A 346 12.38 8.73 12.56
C PHE A 346 10.88 8.79 12.37
N ILE A 347 10.32 8.02 11.43
CA ILE A 347 8.88 7.94 11.19
C ILE A 347 8.15 7.43 12.43
N GLU A 348 8.66 6.36 13.06
CA GLU A 348 8.08 5.82 14.28
C GLU A 348 8.05 6.87 15.39
N HIS A 349 9.14 7.61 15.58
CA HIS A 349 9.23 8.70 16.55
C HIS A 349 8.20 9.80 16.29
N VAL A 350 8.12 10.29 15.06
CA VAL A 350 7.19 11.35 14.69
C VAL A 350 5.73 10.93 14.88
N TYR A 351 5.36 9.73 14.45
CA TYR A 351 3.98 9.26 14.54
C TYR A 351 3.52 8.93 15.96
N TRP A 352 4.41 8.35 16.78
CA TRP A 352 4.01 7.76 18.05
C TRP A 352 4.47 8.52 19.28
N GLU A 353 5.46 9.41 19.15
CA GLU A 353 5.98 10.21 20.25
C GLU A 353 5.64 11.70 20.08
N GLU A 354 5.82 12.27 18.89
CA GLU A 354 5.47 13.66 18.61
C GLU A 354 4.01 13.81 18.15
N GLY A 355 3.49 12.87 17.39
CA GLY A 355 2.06 12.65 17.12
C GLY A 355 1.42 13.57 16.10
N ALA A 356 2.13 14.55 15.54
CA ALA A 356 1.60 15.54 14.61
C ALA A 356 2.44 15.66 13.32
N PHE A 357 1.79 16.10 12.24
CA PHE A 357 2.40 16.19 10.91
C PHE A 357 3.50 17.25 10.81
N ASP A 358 3.39 18.36 11.54
CA ASP A 358 4.41 19.40 11.53
C ASP A 358 5.79 18.85 11.94
N ALA A 359 5.83 17.95 12.91
CA ALA A 359 7.05 17.26 13.32
C ALA A 359 7.66 16.39 12.20
N PHE A 360 6.84 15.80 11.34
CA PHE A 360 7.32 15.06 10.16
C PHE A 360 8.11 15.96 9.21
N MET A 361 7.77 17.24 9.15
CA MET A 361 8.43 18.25 8.30
C MET A 361 9.56 19.00 9.01
N THR A 362 9.54 19.13 10.36
CA THR A 362 10.40 20.09 11.06
C THR A 362 11.29 19.46 12.14
N SER A 363 11.03 18.24 12.58
CA SER A 363 11.82 17.61 13.66
C SER A 363 13.30 17.48 13.30
N PRO A 364 14.23 17.95 14.15
CA PRO A 364 15.69 17.86 13.92
C PRO A 364 16.26 16.49 14.28
N ALA A 365 15.42 15.54 14.68
CA ALA A 365 15.81 14.21 15.10
C ALA A 365 16.36 13.37 13.94
N VAL A 366 17.48 12.71 14.18
CA VAL A 366 18.06 11.69 13.30
C VAL A 366 18.37 10.46 14.15
N PHE A 367 18.09 9.29 13.65
CA PHE A 367 18.42 8.04 14.34
C PHE A 367 19.71 7.46 13.78
N LEU A 368 20.68 7.19 14.65
CA LEU A 368 22.02 6.75 14.27
C LEU A 368 22.31 5.33 14.74
N THR A 369 23.02 4.58 13.90
CA THR A 369 23.70 3.34 14.29
C THR A 369 25.17 3.63 14.59
N PRO A 370 25.92 2.71 15.23
CA PRO A 370 27.36 2.86 15.42
C PRO A 370 28.14 3.09 14.12
N GLU A 371 27.65 2.55 13.00
CA GLU A 371 28.23 2.67 11.68
C GLU A 371 27.98 4.05 11.07
N LEU A 372 26.80 4.62 11.31
CA LEU A 372 26.39 5.93 10.77
C LEU A 372 26.97 7.12 11.57
N ALA A 373 27.11 7.01 12.89
CA ALA A 373 27.48 8.13 13.75
C ALA A 373 28.78 8.84 13.32
N PRO A 374 29.89 8.13 13.01
CA PRO A 374 31.11 8.78 12.54
C PRO A 374 30.94 9.52 11.21
N LEU A 375 30.02 9.05 10.34
CA LEU A 375 29.74 9.66 9.04
C LEU A 375 29.18 11.09 9.20
N TYR A 376 28.42 11.31 10.28
CA TYR A 376 27.80 12.61 10.61
C TYR A 376 28.51 13.35 11.76
N GLY A 377 29.75 12.96 12.05
CA GLY A 377 30.58 13.66 13.05
C GLY A 377 30.13 13.46 14.51
N LYS A 378 29.36 12.39 14.77
CA LYS A 378 28.86 12.06 16.11
C LYS A 378 29.66 10.95 16.76
N ALA A 379 29.70 10.96 18.09
CA ALA A 379 30.31 9.88 18.87
C ALA A 379 29.38 8.65 18.87
N ILE A 380 29.97 7.46 18.89
CA ILE A 380 29.22 6.22 19.05
C ILE A 380 28.65 6.17 20.49
N ASN A 381 27.36 5.93 20.60
CA ASN A 381 26.69 5.69 21.87
C ASN A 381 26.71 4.18 22.17
N GLU A 382 27.71 3.71 22.91
CA GLU A 382 27.86 2.29 23.26
C GLU A 382 26.74 1.76 24.19
N GLU A 383 26.04 2.65 24.89
CA GLU A 383 24.96 2.29 25.83
C GLU A 383 23.60 2.10 25.14
N SER A 384 23.45 2.55 23.88
CA SER A 384 22.17 2.56 23.16
C SER A 384 21.68 1.18 22.71
N GLY A 385 22.56 0.19 22.66
CA GLY A 385 22.21 -1.13 22.14
C GLY A 385 22.03 -1.23 20.63
N GLY A 386 22.42 -0.20 19.86
CA GLY A 386 22.48 -0.25 18.40
C GLY A 386 21.89 0.93 17.66
N LEU A 387 20.74 1.44 18.04
CA LEU A 387 20.08 2.59 17.39
C LEU A 387 19.73 3.63 18.47
N TRP A 388 20.00 4.92 18.23
CA TRP A 388 19.62 6.00 19.16
C TRP A 388 19.27 7.27 18.42
N ARG A 389 18.42 8.09 19.07
CA ARG A 389 18.10 9.44 18.63
C ARG A 389 19.25 10.40 18.90
N GLU A 390 19.52 11.25 17.93
CA GLU A 390 20.42 12.39 18.03
C GLU A 390 19.73 13.63 17.47
N ASP A 391 19.65 14.71 18.22
CA ASP A 391 19.14 15.97 17.72
C ASP A 391 20.27 16.78 17.10
N PHE A 392 20.09 17.18 15.86
CA PHE A 392 21.01 18.02 15.12
C PHE A 392 20.64 19.50 15.25
N PRO A 393 21.55 20.44 14.89
CA PRO A 393 21.17 21.85 14.81
C PRO A 393 19.96 22.04 13.88
N ALA A 394 18.99 22.87 14.33
CA ALA A 394 17.76 23.10 13.55
C ALA A 394 18.02 23.83 12.23
N GLU A 395 19.18 24.48 12.08
CA GLU A 395 19.65 25.06 10.83
C GLU A 395 20.23 24.02 9.84
N GLU A 396 20.51 22.80 10.32
CA GLU A 396 21.03 21.72 9.50
C GLU A 396 20.00 20.62 9.24
N ARG A 397 18.99 20.46 10.08
CA ARG A 397 18.00 19.37 9.97
C ARG A 397 16.58 19.84 10.23
N ALA A 398 15.69 19.44 9.34
CA ALA A 398 14.26 19.67 9.44
C ALA A 398 13.48 18.52 8.78
N GLY A 399 12.95 17.65 9.59
CA GLY A 399 12.04 16.58 9.20
C GLY A 399 12.56 15.64 8.10
N ILE A 400 11.62 15.07 7.37
CA ILE A 400 11.87 14.05 6.34
C ILE A 400 12.74 14.58 5.19
N LEU A 401 12.63 15.86 4.85
CA LEU A 401 13.36 16.46 3.74
C LEU A 401 14.88 16.45 3.94
N THR A 402 15.34 16.41 5.18
CA THR A 402 16.77 16.45 5.51
C THR A 402 17.29 15.16 6.12
N GLN A 403 16.44 14.12 6.20
CA GLN A 403 16.93 12.83 6.70
C GLN A 403 18.07 12.30 5.85
N PRO A 404 19.22 11.91 6.48
CA PRO A 404 20.38 11.43 5.75
C PRO A 404 20.06 10.30 4.76
N GLY A 405 19.20 9.37 5.16
CA GLY A 405 18.76 8.28 4.31
C GLY A 405 18.02 8.76 3.07
N MET A 406 17.11 9.75 3.19
CA MET A 406 16.43 10.31 2.03
C MET A 406 17.41 10.99 1.08
N MET A 407 18.36 11.75 1.61
CA MET A 407 19.40 12.38 0.79
C MET A 407 20.25 11.35 0.04
N ALA A 408 20.56 10.23 0.68
CA ALA A 408 21.33 9.15 0.08
C ALA A 408 20.50 8.33 -0.94
N LEU A 409 19.23 8.10 -0.66
CA LEU A 409 18.30 7.41 -1.57
C LEU A 409 18.12 8.21 -2.86
N LEU A 410 17.98 9.54 -2.74
CA LEU A 410 17.72 10.48 -3.82
C LEU A 410 19.01 11.11 -4.36
N ALA A 411 20.03 10.28 -4.59
CA ALA A 411 21.33 10.71 -5.09
C ALA A 411 21.96 9.66 -6.01
N TYR A 412 22.82 10.10 -6.90
CA TYR A 412 23.67 9.21 -7.70
C TYR A 412 24.74 8.53 -6.84
N PRO A 413 25.39 7.48 -7.34
CA PRO A 413 26.47 6.82 -6.61
C PRO A 413 27.63 7.76 -6.23
N ASN A 414 27.95 8.74 -7.07
CA ASN A 414 29.12 9.60 -6.94
C ASN A 414 28.82 11.08 -6.63
N GLN A 415 27.54 11.50 -6.68
CA GLN A 415 27.13 12.90 -6.46
C GLN A 415 25.68 13.04 -6.01
N GLY A 416 25.30 14.21 -5.48
CA GLY A 416 23.91 14.56 -5.21
C GLY A 416 23.05 14.61 -6.48
N SER A 417 21.73 14.62 -6.33
CA SER A 417 20.81 14.82 -7.45
C SER A 417 19.71 15.84 -7.06
N PRO A 418 19.86 17.09 -7.46
CA PRO A 418 18.79 18.07 -7.29
C PRO A 418 17.50 17.62 -7.97
N ILE A 419 17.59 16.95 -9.11
CA ILE A 419 16.47 16.46 -9.90
C ILE A 419 15.64 15.44 -9.11
N PHE A 420 16.25 14.37 -8.61
CA PHE A 420 15.53 13.32 -7.87
C PHE A 420 14.89 13.86 -6.59
N ARG A 421 15.56 14.75 -5.88
CA ARG A 421 15.05 15.40 -4.66
C ARG A 421 13.82 16.25 -4.95
N ALA A 422 13.86 17.05 -6.03
CA ALA A 422 12.73 17.88 -6.43
C ALA A 422 11.53 17.05 -6.92
N ILE A 423 11.76 16.05 -7.77
CA ILE A 423 10.70 15.15 -8.26
C ILE A 423 10.03 14.46 -7.06
N TRP A 424 10.83 13.95 -6.11
CA TRP A 424 10.30 13.28 -4.92
C TRP A 424 9.41 14.21 -4.07
N VAL A 425 9.81 15.46 -3.84
CA VAL A 425 8.97 16.44 -3.14
C VAL A 425 7.65 16.67 -3.86
N ARG A 426 7.70 16.86 -5.19
CA ARG A 426 6.50 17.10 -5.99
C ARG A 426 5.55 15.92 -5.99
N GLU A 427 6.07 14.74 -6.28
CA GLU A 427 5.23 13.55 -6.41
C GLU A 427 4.74 13.01 -5.06
N ARG A 428 5.61 12.99 -4.04
CA ARG A 428 5.29 12.34 -2.76
C ARG A 428 4.66 13.28 -1.75
N LEU A 429 5.09 14.53 -1.69
CA LEU A 429 4.57 15.47 -0.68
C LEU A 429 3.51 16.42 -1.23
N LEU A 430 3.63 16.85 -2.50
CA LEU A 430 2.66 17.73 -3.12
C LEU A 430 1.60 16.99 -3.97
N CYS A 431 1.73 15.68 -4.13
CA CYS A 431 0.87 14.86 -5.01
C CYS A 431 0.75 15.41 -6.44
N GLN A 432 1.82 16.05 -6.93
CA GLN A 432 1.92 16.56 -8.29
C GLN A 432 2.54 15.49 -9.19
N HIS A 433 1.77 14.98 -10.13
CA HIS A 433 2.30 14.05 -11.11
C HIS A 433 3.08 14.81 -12.18
N LEU A 434 4.36 14.46 -12.34
CA LEU A 434 5.18 14.97 -13.42
C LEU A 434 5.11 14.00 -14.61
N PRO A 435 4.92 14.49 -15.84
CA PRO A 435 4.93 13.62 -17.00
C PRO A 435 6.30 12.93 -17.13
N PRO A 436 6.35 11.66 -17.54
CA PRO A 436 7.62 11.00 -17.78
C PRO A 436 8.38 11.71 -18.90
N PRO A 437 9.72 11.71 -18.85
CA PRO A 437 10.51 12.29 -19.91
C PRO A 437 10.23 11.57 -21.24
N PRO A 438 10.38 12.28 -22.39
CA PRO A 438 10.21 11.68 -23.69
C PRO A 438 11.08 10.43 -23.87
N SER A 439 10.51 9.36 -24.43
CA SER A 439 11.16 8.05 -24.53
C SER A 439 12.37 8.00 -25.49
N ASP A 440 12.54 9.03 -26.29
CA ASP A 440 13.64 9.20 -27.25
C ASP A 440 14.82 10.01 -26.68
N ILE A 441 14.68 10.54 -25.47
CA ILE A 441 15.76 11.25 -24.77
C ILE A 441 16.47 10.27 -23.83
N GLN A 442 17.78 10.12 -24.04
CA GLN A 442 18.63 9.37 -23.12
C GLN A 442 19.03 10.28 -21.97
N ILE A 443 18.52 9.99 -20.75
CA ILE A 443 18.80 10.77 -19.56
C ILE A 443 20.08 10.21 -18.92
N GLU A 444 21.16 10.96 -19.05
CA GLU A 444 22.39 10.69 -18.35
C GLU A 444 22.71 11.86 -17.40
N PRO A 445 23.06 11.59 -16.12
CA PRO A 445 23.49 12.67 -15.25
C PRO A 445 24.76 13.30 -15.82
N PRO A 446 24.95 14.62 -15.65
CA PRO A 446 26.20 15.24 -16.03
C PRO A 446 27.35 14.69 -15.16
N ASP A 447 28.54 14.54 -15.75
CA ASP A 447 29.72 14.14 -15.03
C ASP A 447 30.12 15.20 -14.00
N PRO A 448 30.57 14.83 -12.77
CA PRO A 448 31.04 15.78 -11.79
C PRO A 448 32.27 16.56 -12.32
N ASP A 449 32.27 17.88 -12.17
CA ASP A 449 33.39 18.74 -12.49
C ASP A 449 34.10 19.16 -11.19
N PRO A 450 35.41 18.83 -10.99
CA PRO A 450 36.13 19.22 -9.79
C PRO A 450 36.32 20.75 -9.64
N ASN A 451 35.99 21.54 -10.65
CA ASN A 451 36.07 23.00 -10.63
C ASN A 451 34.70 23.69 -10.56
N ALA A 452 33.64 22.96 -10.48
CA ALA A 452 32.28 23.48 -10.43
C ALA A 452 31.50 22.89 -9.24
N THR A 453 30.44 23.56 -8.80
CA THR A 453 29.48 22.98 -7.87
C THR A 453 28.49 22.12 -8.62
N THR A 454 27.81 21.18 -7.94
CA THR A 454 26.74 20.37 -8.51
C THR A 454 25.69 21.25 -9.18
N ARG A 455 25.27 22.34 -8.53
CA ARG A 455 24.33 23.34 -9.09
C ARG A 455 24.82 23.93 -10.41
N GLU A 456 26.10 24.34 -10.51
CA GLU A 456 26.66 24.89 -11.75
C GLU A 456 26.66 23.88 -12.88
N VAL A 457 26.95 22.62 -12.59
CA VAL A 457 26.97 21.52 -13.57
C VAL A 457 25.57 21.20 -14.07
N PHE A 458 24.60 21.06 -13.19
CA PHE A 458 23.21 20.74 -13.56
C PHE A 458 22.52 21.90 -14.29
N ALA A 459 22.76 23.16 -13.90
CA ALA A 459 22.20 24.32 -14.57
C ALA A 459 22.64 24.45 -16.05
N ILE A 460 23.83 23.96 -16.41
CA ILE A 460 24.27 23.91 -17.82
C ILE A 460 23.55 22.77 -18.57
N HIS A 461 23.38 21.64 -17.93
CA HIS A 461 22.73 20.46 -18.52
C HIS A 461 21.27 20.73 -18.91
N THR A 462 20.55 21.50 -18.12
CA THR A 462 19.12 21.78 -18.28
C THR A 462 18.82 23.03 -19.11
N ALA A 463 19.84 23.72 -19.62
CA ALA A 463 19.67 24.91 -20.46
C ALA A 463 19.13 24.61 -21.88
N ASN A 464 18.97 23.32 -22.26
CA ASN A 464 18.40 22.92 -23.56
C ASN A 464 16.89 23.23 -23.58
N GLU A 465 16.39 23.85 -24.66
CA GLU A 465 14.97 24.22 -24.81
C GLU A 465 14.02 23.02 -24.67
N GLU A 466 14.40 21.83 -25.12
CA GLU A 466 13.59 20.61 -25.01
C GLU A 466 13.42 20.11 -23.59
N CYS A 467 14.35 20.42 -22.69
CA CYS A 467 14.35 20.04 -21.27
C CYS A 467 13.75 21.13 -20.38
N ALA A 468 13.79 22.38 -20.83
CA ALA A 468 13.53 23.56 -20.02
C ALA A 468 12.12 23.60 -19.41
N GLU A 469 11.09 23.10 -20.10
CA GLU A 469 9.69 23.17 -19.63
C GLU A 469 9.48 22.39 -18.32
N CYS A 470 9.96 21.15 -18.25
CA CYS A 470 9.87 20.35 -17.02
C CYS A 470 10.89 20.83 -15.97
N HIS A 471 12.11 21.17 -16.38
CA HIS A 471 13.18 21.59 -15.48
C HIS A 471 12.92 22.95 -14.82
N LEU A 472 12.10 23.81 -15.41
CA LEU A 472 11.64 25.04 -14.76
C LEU A 472 10.93 24.77 -13.41
N LEU A 473 10.23 23.66 -13.30
CA LEU A 473 9.56 23.26 -12.06
C LEU A 473 10.48 22.48 -11.12
N ILE A 474 11.48 21.78 -11.64
CA ILE A 474 12.29 20.81 -10.91
C ILE A 474 13.54 21.48 -10.33
N ASP A 475 14.35 22.16 -11.17
CA ASP A 475 15.67 22.63 -10.81
C ASP A 475 15.70 23.66 -9.69
N PRO A 476 14.83 24.73 -9.72
CA PRO A 476 14.84 25.73 -8.67
C PRO A 476 14.49 25.14 -7.29
N LEU A 477 13.61 24.11 -7.26
CA LEU A 477 13.28 23.40 -6.03
C LEU A 477 14.46 22.54 -5.57
N GLY A 478 15.07 21.79 -6.50
CA GLY A 478 16.13 20.84 -6.19
C GLY A 478 17.43 21.47 -5.72
N PHE A 479 17.76 22.66 -6.25
CA PHE A 479 18.97 23.38 -5.86
C PHE A 479 18.99 23.81 -4.39
N GLY A 480 17.83 23.95 -3.75
CA GLY A 480 17.76 24.17 -2.31
C GLY A 480 18.36 23.06 -1.45
N PHE A 481 18.53 21.87 -2.02
CA PHE A 481 19.08 20.71 -1.31
C PHE A 481 20.61 20.57 -1.42
N GLU A 482 21.31 21.47 -2.11
CA GLU A 482 22.76 21.34 -2.37
C GLU A 482 23.63 21.45 -1.12
N GLY A 483 23.10 21.99 -0.02
CA GLY A 483 23.73 21.91 1.31
C GLY A 483 23.93 20.48 1.83
N TYR A 484 23.47 19.44 1.10
CA TYR A 484 23.69 18.03 1.46
C TYR A 484 24.31 17.26 0.31
N ASP A 485 25.36 16.50 0.64
CA ASP A 485 26.00 15.60 -0.31
C ASP A 485 25.17 14.32 -0.59
N ALA A 486 25.74 13.39 -1.34
CA ALA A 486 25.08 12.11 -1.68
C ALA A 486 24.99 11.11 -0.54
N LEU A 487 25.53 11.42 0.64
CA LEU A 487 25.36 10.66 1.88
C LEU A 487 24.48 11.39 2.89
N GLY A 488 23.92 12.56 2.52
CA GLY A 488 23.14 13.41 3.41
C GLY A 488 23.98 14.12 4.48
N ARG A 489 25.29 14.28 4.31
CA ARG A 489 26.12 15.10 5.19
C ARG A 489 25.92 16.56 4.83
N TRP A 490 25.72 17.38 5.84
CA TRP A 490 25.61 18.82 5.66
C TRP A 490 26.98 19.43 5.26
N ARG A 491 26.97 20.39 4.33
CA ARG A 491 28.15 21.08 3.80
C ARG A 491 27.81 22.48 3.35
N ASP A 492 28.77 23.43 3.51
CA ASP A 492 28.69 24.83 3.06
C ASP A 492 29.57 25.11 1.86
N THR A 493 30.45 24.16 1.53
CA THR A 493 31.41 24.29 0.43
C THR A 493 31.49 23.00 -0.39
N GLU A 494 31.67 23.16 -1.71
CA GLU A 494 31.91 22.09 -2.67
C GLU A 494 33.03 22.51 -3.64
N ASN A 495 34.05 21.65 -3.82
CA ASN A 495 35.18 21.92 -4.69
C ASN A 495 35.88 23.28 -4.41
N GLY A 496 35.90 23.71 -3.14
CA GLY A 496 36.47 24.97 -2.69
C GLY A 496 35.65 26.23 -2.98
N LYS A 497 34.39 26.06 -3.47
CA LYS A 497 33.43 27.15 -3.67
C LYS A 497 32.35 27.09 -2.58
N ALA A 498 31.83 28.27 -2.22
CA ALA A 498 30.64 28.34 -1.39
C ALA A 498 29.44 27.78 -2.14
N ILE A 499 28.60 26.99 -1.46
CA ILE A 499 27.38 26.43 -2.03
C ILE A 499 26.30 27.50 -2.00
N ASP A 500 25.57 27.65 -3.11
CA ASP A 500 24.36 28.44 -3.22
C ASP A 500 23.14 27.51 -3.02
N THR A 501 22.46 27.65 -1.86
CA THR A 501 21.28 26.90 -1.47
C THR A 501 19.97 27.62 -1.80
N SER A 502 20.03 28.78 -2.46
CA SER A 502 18.80 29.48 -2.86
C SER A 502 17.96 28.61 -3.79
N GLY A 503 16.69 28.53 -3.52
CA GLY A 503 15.72 27.77 -4.31
C GLY A 503 14.44 28.54 -4.56
N GLU A 504 13.55 27.95 -5.34
CA GLU A 504 12.22 28.51 -5.58
C GLU A 504 11.19 27.38 -5.77
N LEU A 505 10.09 27.44 -5.05
CA LEU A 505 8.94 26.59 -5.29
C LEU A 505 8.02 27.27 -6.29
N ILE A 506 7.80 26.66 -7.44
CA ILE A 506 6.98 27.18 -8.54
C ILE A 506 5.88 26.17 -8.85
N GLY A 507 4.65 26.65 -9.08
CA GLY A 507 3.52 25.78 -9.47
C GLY A 507 3.02 24.84 -8.37
N SER A 508 3.18 25.25 -7.10
CA SER A 508 2.49 24.55 -5.99
C SER A 508 0.98 24.67 -6.15
N PRO A 509 0.20 23.61 -5.82
CA PRO A 509 -1.27 23.70 -5.77
C PRO A 509 -1.77 24.82 -4.83
N GLU A 510 -0.99 25.13 -3.82
CA GLU A 510 -1.23 26.22 -2.89
C GLU A 510 -0.38 27.45 -3.25
N GLN A 511 -1.02 28.46 -3.79
CA GLN A 511 -0.35 29.68 -4.28
C GLN A 511 0.54 30.36 -3.22
N ALA A 512 0.13 30.35 -1.95
CA ALA A 512 0.88 30.93 -0.85
C ALA A 512 2.24 30.27 -0.61
N MET A 513 2.41 29.03 -1.04
CA MET A 513 3.66 28.25 -0.90
C MET A 513 4.68 28.60 -1.99
N ASN A 514 4.25 29.21 -3.11
CA ASN A 514 5.16 29.57 -4.20
C ASN A 514 6.08 30.73 -3.81
N GLY A 515 7.29 30.70 -4.36
CA GLY A 515 8.29 31.74 -4.21
C GLY A 515 9.65 31.25 -3.73
N PRO A 516 10.61 32.17 -3.58
CA PRO A 516 11.98 31.85 -3.20
C PRO A 516 12.10 31.37 -1.75
N PHE A 517 13.10 30.51 -1.50
CA PHE A 517 13.50 30.03 -0.18
C PHE A 517 15.02 29.91 -0.10
N ASP A 518 15.59 29.88 1.12
CA ASP A 518 17.01 29.74 1.35
C ASP A 518 17.33 28.45 2.08
N GLY A 519 17.67 27.42 1.31
CA GLY A 519 17.95 26.09 1.79
C GLY A 519 16.70 25.27 2.14
N VAL A 520 16.89 23.97 2.21
CA VAL A 520 15.77 23.02 2.40
C VAL A 520 15.12 23.12 3.79
N VAL A 521 15.83 23.64 4.80
CA VAL A 521 15.25 23.86 6.13
C VAL A 521 14.18 24.95 6.09
N ASP A 522 14.43 26.05 5.38
CA ASP A 522 13.43 27.11 5.14
C ASP A 522 12.21 26.54 4.36
N LEU A 523 12.49 25.75 3.33
CA LEU A 523 11.44 25.04 2.59
C LEU A 523 10.63 24.11 3.51
N ALA A 524 11.26 23.30 4.34
CA ALA A 524 10.60 22.37 5.25
C ALA A 524 9.66 23.07 6.23
N ASN A 525 10.13 24.17 6.84
CA ASN A 525 9.32 24.98 7.74
C ASN A 525 8.10 25.60 7.03
N ARG A 526 8.28 26.08 5.78
CA ARG A 526 7.17 26.59 4.98
C ARG A 526 6.15 25.50 4.64
N LEU A 527 6.63 24.33 4.25
CA LEU A 527 5.78 23.20 3.87
C LEU A 527 5.08 22.54 5.06
N ALA A 528 5.56 22.72 6.29
CA ALA A 528 4.90 22.23 7.50
C ALA A 528 3.50 22.84 7.68
N ASP A 529 3.33 24.10 7.26
CA ASP A 529 2.05 24.82 7.33
C ASP A 529 1.18 24.64 6.06
N SER A 530 1.60 23.79 5.11
CA SER A 530 0.94 23.66 3.80
C SER A 530 -0.31 22.79 3.87
N GLU A 531 -1.44 23.37 3.52
CA GLU A 531 -2.68 22.63 3.31
C GLU A 531 -2.57 21.62 2.14
N ALA A 532 -1.80 21.93 1.11
CA ALA A 532 -1.62 21.05 -0.02
C ALA A 532 -0.94 19.74 0.40
N ILE A 533 0.03 19.80 1.32
CA ILE A 533 0.70 18.60 1.84
C ILE A 533 -0.22 17.82 2.79
N ALA A 534 -0.96 18.50 3.66
CA ALA A 534 -1.92 17.84 4.52
C ALA A 534 -3.02 17.11 3.70
N LYS A 535 -3.46 17.71 2.60
CA LYS A 535 -4.36 17.06 1.62
C LYS A 535 -3.69 15.87 0.93
N CYS A 536 -2.43 16.00 0.55
CA CYS A 536 -1.70 14.91 -0.09
C CYS A 536 -1.55 13.71 0.84
N ILE A 537 -1.08 13.90 2.09
CA ILE A 537 -0.92 12.78 3.02
C ILE A 537 -2.26 12.12 3.39
N SER A 538 -3.31 12.92 3.53
CA SER A 538 -4.67 12.39 3.74
C SER A 538 -5.12 11.51 2.57
N ARG A 539 -4.82 11.93 1.33
CA ARG A 539 -5.09 11.16 0.12
C ARG A 539 -4.29 9.86 0.07
N GLN A 540 -3.00 9.90 0.43
CA GLN A 540 -2.16 8.71 0.44
C GLN A 540 -2.67 7.67 1.44
N TRP A 541 -3.00 8.09 2.66
CA TRP A 541 -3.58 7.21 3.66
C TRP A 541 -4.96 6.66 3.26
N PHE A 542 -5.79 7.48 2.64
CA PHE A 542 -7.07 7.02 2.09
C PHE A 542 -6.88 5.99 0.99
N THR A 543 -5.98 6.24 0.03
CA THR A 543 -5.64 5.30 -1.05
C THR A 543 -5.17 3.97 -0.50
N PHE A 544 -4.31 4.01 0.51
CA PHE A 544 -3.82 2.81 1.19
C PHE A 544 -4.95 2.07 1.94
N ALA A 545 -5.79 2.77 2.70
CA ALA A 545 -6.92 2.18 3.43
C ALA A 545 -7.92 1.51 2.49
N MET A 546 -8.23 2.17 1.37
CA MET A 546 -9.22 1.70 0.41
C MET A 546 -8.67 0.68 -0.60
N GLY A 547 -7.33 0.56 -0.73
CA GLY A 547 -6.67 -0.29 -1.73
C GLY A 547 -7.00 0.09 -3.17
N ARG A 548 -7.27 1.37 -3.39
CA ARG A 548 -7.54 2.01 -4.69
C ARG A 548 -7.35 3.52 -4.61
N PRO A 549 -7.05 4.20 -5.70
CA PRO A 549 -7.07 5.66 -5.71
C PRO A 549 -8.48 6.20 -5.40
N ASN A 550 -8.54 7.43 -4.87
CA ASN A 550 -9.79 8.13 -4.72
C ASN A 550 -10.33 8.56 -6.10
N ASP A 551 -11.64 8.56 -6.23
CA ASP A 551 -12.35 9.05 -7.41
C ASP A 551 -13.35 10.17 -7.03
N THR A 552 -14.11 10.67 -7.99
CA THR A 552 -15.09 11.74 -7.76
C THR A 552 -16.18 11.37 -6.75
N SER A 553 -16.48 10.08 -6.57
CA SER A 553 -17.43 9.63 -5.56
C SER A 553 -16.87 9.70 -4.12
N ASP A 554 -15.58 9.89 -3.95
CA ASP A 554 -14.96 10.04 -2.64
C ASP A 554 -14.79 11.51 -2.21
N ALA A 555 -15.19 12.47 -3.04
CA ALA A 555 -14.91 13.90 -2.83
C ALA A 555 -15.41 14.42 -1.47
N ASP A 556 -16.65 14.07 -1.08
CA ASP A 556 -17.21 14.47 0.23
C ASP A 556 -16.44 13.81 1.39
N SER A 557 -16.15 12.52 1.28
CA SER A 557 -15.34 11.81 2.28
C SER A 557 -13.95 12.41 2.41
N MET A 558 -13.28 12.74 1.30
CA MET A 558 -11.95 13.36 1.31
C MET A 558 -11.99 14.77 1.92
N SER A 559 -13.02 15.57 1.64
CA SER A 559 -13.19 16.90 2.25
C SER A 559 -13.31 16.80 3.76
N ARG A 560 -14.16 15.90 4.27
CA ARG A 560 -14.37 15.71 5.71
C ARG A 560 -13.14 15.15 6.42
N ILE A 561 -12.45 14.17 5.80
CA ILE A 561 -11.20 13.63 6.34
C ILE A 561 -10.18 14.74 6.51
N TYR A 562 -10.02 15.58 5.50
CA TYR A 562 -9.10 16.68 5.53
C TYR A 562 -9.50 17.74 6.57
N GLU A 563 -10.78 18.16 6.61
CA GLU A 563 -11.27 19.12 7.60
C GLU A 563 -11.07 18.63 9.04
N GLN A 564 -11.36 17.36 9.32
CA GLN A 564 -11.13 16.77 10.64
C GLN A 564 -9.65 16.73 11.00
N PHE A 565 -8.79 16.33 10.06
CA PHE A 565 -7.35 16.29 10.26
C PHE A 565 -6.77 17.65 10.60
N LEU A 566 -7.22 18.72 9.95
CA LEU A 566 -6.82 20.09 10.26
C LEU A 566 -7.36 20.57 11.62
N GLN A 567 -8.62 20.25 11.95
CA GLN A 567 -9.24 20.67 13.22
C GLN A 567 -8.50 20.07 14.44
N ASP A 568 -7.94 18.90 14.30
CA ASP A 568 -7.18 18.19 15.33
C ASP A 568 -5.66 18.44 15.23
N GLU A 569 -5.28 19.63 14.77
CA GLU A 569 -3.87 20.06 14.68
C GLU A 569 -2.99 19.06 13.90
N THR A 570 -3.54 18.45 12.86
CA THR A 570 -2.88 17.44 12.01
C THR A 570 -2.34 16.20 12.76
N ALA A 571 -3.02 15.82 13.84
CA ALA A 571 -2.68 14.64 14.61
C ALA A 571 -2.96 13.35 13.82
N PHE A 572 -1.97 12.45 13.72
CA PHE A 572 -2.13 11.19 12.97
C PHE A 572 -3.24 10.27 13.47
N PRO A 573 -3.49 10.11 14.79
CA PRO A 573 -4.61 9.33 15.25
C PRO A 573 -5.97 9.80 14.73
N SER A 574 -6.18 11.11 14.63
CA SER A 574 -7.43 11.66 14.12
C SER A 574 -7.61 11.42 12.61
N LEU A 575 -6.52 11.36 11.85
CA LEU A 575 -6.56 11.00 10.44
C LEU A 575 -7.05 9.56 10.23
N PHE A 576 -6.59 8.60 11.04
CA PHE A 576 -7.08 7.22 10.98
C PHE A 576 -8.57 7.15 11.32
N GLU A 577 -9.00 7.84 12.37
CA GLU A 577 -10.39 7.91 12.79
C GLU A 577 -11.27 8.55 11.70
N ALA A 578 -10.85 9.68 11.13
CA ALA A 578 -11.56 10.36 10.08
C ALA A 578 -11.75 9.48 8.83
N ILE A 579 -10.73 8.71 8.44
CA ILE A 579 -10.83 7.75 7.34
C ILE A 579 -11.85 6.67 7.65
N VAL A 580 -11.79 6.05 8.83
CA VAL A 580 -12.70 4.97 9.25
C VAL A 580 -14.14 5.44 9.36
N LEU A 581 -14.36 6.68 9.82
CA LEU A 581 -15.70 7.25 9.95
C LEU A 581 -16.25 7.82 8.64
N SER A 582 -15.45 7.90 7.58
CA SER A 582 -15.88 8.41 6.29
C SER A 582 -16.94 7.52 5.62
N ASP A 583 -17.75 8.12 4.78
CA ASP A 583 -18.79 7.38 4.04
C ASP A 583 -18.15 6.36 3.08
N SER A 584 -17.04 6.69 2.42
CA SER A 584 -16.32 5.78 1.54
C SER A 584 -15.81 4.51 2.25
N PHE A 585 -15.45 4.63 3.54
CA PHE A 585 -15.00 3.47 4.32
C PHE A 585 -16.16 2.66 4.89
N ARG A 586 -17.30 3.30 5.22
CA ARG A 586 -18.44 2.65 5.90
C ARG A 586 -19.49 2.11 4.97
N TYR A 587 -19.57 2.64 3.76
CA TYR A 587 -20.58 2.28 2.79
C TYR A 587 -19.97 1.74 1.50
N ARG A 588 -20.78 1.04 0.73
CA ARG A 588 -20.48 0.61 -0.63
C ARG A 588 -21.67 0.80 -1.55
N LYS A 589 -21.41 0.90 -2.85
CA LYS A 589 -22.48 0.85 -3.86
C LYS A 589 -23.13 -0.53 -3.87
N ARG A 590 -24.45 -0.58 -4.05
CA ARG A 590 -25.13 -1.86 -4.28
C ARG A 590 -24.67 -2.49 -5.58
N PRO A 591 -24.57 -3.83 -5.65
CA PRO A 591 -24.04 -4.53 -6.83
C PRO A 591 -24.80 -4.21 -8.11
N GLU A 592 -26.12 -4.18 -8.03
CA GLU A 592 -26.98 -3.93 -9.18
C GLU A 592 -26.74 -2.54 -9.79
N VAL A 593 -26.48 -1.54 -8.93
CA VAL A 593 -26.17 -0.18 -9.35
C VAL A 593 -24.78 -0.10 -9.95
N ALA A 594 -23.80 -0.74 -9.30
CA ALA A 594 -22.42 -0.77 -9.78
C ALA A 594 -22.30 -1.48 -11.13
N GLN A 595 -23.05 -2.55 -11.33
CA GLN A 595 -23.10 -3.26 -12.60
C GLN A 595 -23.77 -2.42 -13.68
N ALA A 596 -24.90 -1.79 -13.41
CA ALA A 596 -25.60 -0.95 -14.38
C ALA A 596 -24.72 0.25 -14.81
N GLU A 597 -24.02 0.91 -13.87
CA GLU A 597 -23.08 1.98 -14.18
C GLU A 597 -21.91 1.49 -15.04
N PHE A 598 -21.39 0.28 -14.77
CA PHE A 598 -20.34 -0.34 -15.58
C PHE A 598 -20.81 -0.64 -17.00
N GLU A 599 -21.99 -1.21 -17.15
CA GLU A 599 -22.60 -1.53 -18.44
C GLU A 599 -22.86 -0.27 -19.27
N GLU A 600 -23.34 0.80 -18.62
CA GLU A 600 -23.57 2.10 -19.28
C GLU A 600 -22.25 2.76 -19.73
N ALA A 601 -21.19 2.63 -18.92
CA ALA A 601 -19.87 3.19 -19.23
C ALA A 601 -19.09 2.38 -20.29
N ASN A 602 -19.43 1.09 -20.49
CA ASN A 602 -18.68 0.17 -21.35
C ASN A 602 -19.60 -0.63 -22.29
N PRO A 603 -20.43 0.03 -23.13
CA PRO A 603 -21.45 -0.65 -23.95
C PRO A 603 -20.83 -1.64 -24.95
N ASP A 604 -19.63 -1.38 -25.44
CA ASP A 604 -18.96 -2.26 -26.39
C ASP A 604 -18.49 -3.58 -25.76
N LEU A 605 -18.05 -3.55 -24.48
CA LEU A 605 -17.67 -4.75 -23.73
C LEU A 605 -18.88 -5.63 -23.46
N VAL A 606 -20.01 -5.03 -23.04
CA VAL A 606 -21.27 -5.74 -22.83
C VAL A 606 -21.78 -6.38 -24.13
N ALA A 607 -21.64 -5.70 -25.26
CA ALA A 607 -22.00 -6.25 -26.55
C ALA A 607 -21.13 -7.45 -26.97
N MET A 608 -19.85 -7.45 -26.60
CA MET A 608 -18.94 -8.58 -26.83
C MET A 608 -19.24 -9.77 -25.93
N GLU A 609 -19.58 -9.55 -24.66
CA GLU A 609 -20.01 -10.62 -23.74
C GLU A 609 -21.30 -11.29 -24.21
N ASN A 610 -22.31 -10.50 -24.54
CA ASN A 610 -23.58 -11.02 -25.05
C ASN A 610 -23.40 -11.84 -26.35
N ALA A 611 -22.49 -11.40 -27.25
CA ALA A 611 -22.16 -12.12 -28.47
C ALA A 611 -21.39 -13.43 -28.23
N ALA A 612 -20.59 -13.51 -27.16
CA ALA A 612 -19.88 -14.72 -26.76
C ALA A 612 -20.82 -15.76 -26.13
N GLU A 613 -21.79 -15.32 -25.33
CA GLU A 613 -22.84 -16.19 -24.75
C GLU A 613 -23.75 -16.81 -25.82
N GLU A 614 -24.12 -16.02 -26.85
CA GLU A 614 -24.92 -16.55 -27.98
C GLU A 614 -24.15 -17.61 -28.79
N GLN A 615 -22.83 -17.55 -28.86
CA GLN A 615 -21.98 -18.52 -29.60
C GLN A 615 -21.61 -19.75 -28.76
N GLY A 616 -21.70 -19.69 -27.44
CA GLY A 616 -21.41 -20.81 -26.52
C GLY A 616 -22.61 -21.72 -26.22
N GLY A 617 -23.79 -21.37 -26.69
CA GLY A 617 -25.06 -22.07 -26.43
C GLY A 617 -25.51 -23.07 -27.51
N GLU A 618 -24.65 -23.42 -28.51
CA GLU A 618 -24.96 -24.45 -29.53
C GLU A 618 -24.26 -25.81 -29.26
#